data_066a39d219a9ff4e264d45f48caf8d8d
#
_entry.id   066a39d219a9ff4e264d45f48caf8d8d
#
_cell.length_a   1.000
_cell.length_b   1.000
_cell.length_c   1.000
_cell.angle_alpha   90.00
_cell.angle_beta   90.00
_cell.angle_gamma   90.00
#
_symmetry.space_group_name_H-M   'P 1'
#
loop_
_entity.id
_entity.type
_entity.pdbx_description
1 polymer ?
#
loop_
_entity_poly.entity_id
_entity_poly.type
_entity_poly.pdbx_seq_one_letter_code
_entity_poly.pdbx_strand_id
1 'polypeptide(L)'
;MGEHASEIRSRWPGLVIAEVGAAVSNGDSGKGAGILYDASFSPDFGRQMLSMIGRRRRIKNGSSEVFAIATRESREIDGPLMGMEPHALKAEQSNTSIIFGDKLIMKLFRKLESGINPDIEIGRFLTERAHYQNTPPLVGWMEYKSGRSEPRNLAILQRFVANQGDAWEYMLKGLEHYFEQAATKPSLCEIPQGSIVDLLEKKEPDPLAAELMGTYIDAAQLIGRRVAELHLALLSDNEDPDFAPEPYGTLHQRSVYQSMRNLLGRVIRLLNGRLNTIPQELRKLARDIAAQHNAIAARFEMFLNRRVSVVRMRYHGDLHLGQMLFTGKDFVIIDFEGEPARPLSDRRHKRAALRDVAGMLRSFHYAALSQMISQLNTGGLGNVDFATMEQWVHFWEIWFSWSFLRGYVETTNNAPCLPKDREELKLLLDAFVMEKAVYELGYELDNRPEWVFLPLNGIAHALGMGPASPELSASAARGLPDHD
;
A
#
# COMPACT_ATOMS: atom_id res chain seq x y z
N MET A 1 -25.14 37.33 -1.42
CA MET A 1 -24.80 35.89 -1.47
C MET A 1 -26.08 35.12 -1.61
N GLY A 2 -26.10 34.09 -2.47
CA GLY A 2 -27.26 33.20 -2.56
C GLY A 2 -27.38 32.32 -1.31
N GLU A 3 -28.56 31.82 -1.00
CA GLU A 3 -28.84 30.92 0.15
C GLU A 3 -27.86 29.74 0.21
N HIS A 4 -27.58 29.14 -0.92
CA HIS A 4 -26.63 28.02 -1.05
C HIS A 4 -25.19 28.35 -0.64
N ALA A 5 -24.68 29.52 -0.98
CA ALA A 5 -23.36 29.97 -0.55
C ALA A 5 -23.28 30.20 0.96
N SER A 6 -24.36 30.68 1.57
CA SER A 6 -24.49 30.85 3.01
C SER A 6 -24.56 29.52 3.74
N GLU A 7 -25.28 28.56 3.18
CA GLU A 7 -25.39 27.21 3.71
C GLU A 7 -24.01 26.48 3.71
N ILE A 8 -23.28 26.51 2.58
CA ILE A 8 -21.94 25.87 2.48
C ILE A 8 -20.98 26.51 3.50
N ARG A 9 -20.97 27.84 3.61
CA ARG A 9 -20.12 28.54 4.55
C ARG A 9 -20.44 28.17 6.01
N SER A 10 -21.70 28.00 6.36
CA SER A 10 -22.15 27.63 7.70
C SER A 10 -21.85 26.16 8.02
N ARG A 11 -22.13 25.28 7.07
CA ARG A 11 -22.06 23.83 7.30
C ARG A 11 -20.67 23.23 7.07
N TRP A 12 -19.89 23.80 6.12
CA TRP A 12 -18.57 23.29 5.72
C TRP A 12 -17.57 24.41 5.45
N PRO A 13 -17.22 25.23 6.45
CA PRO A 13 -16.33 26.39 6.24
C PRO A 13 -14.95 26.01 5.67
N GLY A 14 -14.43 24.82 6.00
CA GLY A 14 -13.15 24.29 5.48
C GLY A 14 -13.15 23.92 4.00
N LEU A 15 -14.32 23.87 3.35
CA LEU A 15 -14.43 23.60 1.92
C LEU A 15 -14.42 24.88 1.07
N VAL A 16 -14.52 26.06 1.67
CA VAL A 16 -14.51 27.34 0.96
C VAL A 16 -13.07 27.68 0.56
N ILE A 17 -12.82 27.72 -0.74
CA ILE A 17 -11.50 28.02 -1.33
C ILE A 17 -11.32 29.54 -1.45
N ALA A 18 -12.35 30.25 -1.92
CA ALA A 18 -12.30 31.69 -2.11
C ALA A 18 -13.70 32.35 -2.11
N GLU A 19 -13.74 33.63 -1.75
CA GLU A 19 -14.90 34.48 -1.98
C GLU A 19 -14.78 35.18 -3.34
N VAL A 20 -15.86 35.11 -4.14
CA VAL A 20 -15.93 35.76 -5.45
C VAL A 20 -16.79 37.01 -5.32
N GLY A 21 -16.19 38.18 -5.39
CA GLY A 21 -16.89 39.44 -5.46
C GLY A 21 -17.45 39.72 -6.85
N ALA A 22 -18.61 40.40 -6.95
CA ALA A 22 -19.05 40.95 -8.22
C ALA A 22 -18.09 42.06 -8.65
N ALA A 23 -17.64 42.05 -9.91
CA ALA A 23 -17.03 43.22 -10.50
C ALA A 23 -18.10 44.35 -10.51
N VAL A 24 -17.87 45.43 -9.76
CA VAL A 24 -18.78 46.60 -9.72
C VAL A 24 -18.71 47.28 -11.07
N SER A 25 -19.61 46.97 -11.98
CA SER A 25 -19.97 47.87 -13.07
C SER A 25 -21.04 48.84 -12.58
N ASN A 26 -20.83 50.12 -12.80
CA ASN A 26 -21.65 51.21 -12.32
C ASN A 26 -23.17 50.92 -12.38
N GLY A 27 -23.78 50.75 -11.24
CA GLY A 27 -25.23 50.90 -11.07
C GLY A 27 -26.03 49.73 -10.50
N ASP A 28 -25.49 48.55 -10.28
CA ASP A 28 -26.25 47.41 -9.74
C ASP A 28 -25.59 46.88 -8.45
N SER A 29 -26.06 47.33 -7.34
CA SER A 29 -25.60 46.93 -6.02
C SER A 29 -26.21 45.59 -5.65
N GLY A 30 -25.40 44.49 -5.68
CA GLY A 30 -25.67 43.36 -4.84
C GLY A 30 -25.99 42.02 -5.51
N LYS A 31 -25.89 41.86 -6.83
CA LYS A 31 -26.10 40.55 -7.48
C LYS A 31 -24.81 40.00 -8.08
N GLY A 32 -24.08 39.19 -7.32
CA GLY A 32 -22.93 38.54 -7.90
C GLY A 32 -21.85 38.09 -6.90
N ALA A 33 -22.01 38.31 -5.62
CA ALA A 33 -21.09 37.73 -4.64
C ALA A 33 -21.41 36.24 -4.45
N GLY A 34 -20.38 35.41 -4.64
CA GLY A 34 -20.46 33.97 -4.50
C GLY A 34 -19.27 33.38 -3.75
N ILE A 35 -19.19 32.11 -3.67
CA ILE A 35 -18.04 31.38 -3.15
C ILE A 35 -17.54 30.35 -4.18
N LEU A 36 -16.25 30.17 -4.24
CA LEU A 36 -15.62 29.01 -4.84
C LEU A 36 -15.35 28.00 -3.72
N TYR A 37 -15.82 26.79 -3.87
CA TYR A 37 -15.68 25.76 -2.85
C TYR A 37 -15.34 24.39 -3.47
N ASP A 38 -14.77 23.49 -2.66
CA ASP A 38 -14.55 22.10 -3.04
C ASP A 38 -15.90 21.37 -3.07
N ALA A 39 -16.38 21.07 -4.28
CA ALA A 39 -17.68 20.45 -4.49
C ALA A 39 -17.67 18.93 -4.23
N SER A 40 -16.54 18.29 -3.97
CA SER A 40 -16.44 16.84 -3.78
C SER A 40 -17.29 16.31 -2.62
N PHE A 41 -17.60 17.17 -1.64
CA PHE A 41 -18.48 16.86 -0.51
C PHE A 41 -19.96 17.19 -0.77
N SER A 42 -20.29 17.77 -1.92
CA SER A 42 -21.68 18.08 -2.28
C SER A 42 -22.39 16.82 -2.82
N PRO A 43 -23.55 16.43 -2.25
CA PRO A 43 -24.33 15.32 -2.78
C PRO A 43 -24.71 15.52 -4.25
N ASP A 44 -25.00 16.76 -4.69
CA ASP A 44 -25.31 17.06 -6.08
C ASP A 44 -24.13 16.78 -7.02
N PHE A 45 -22.94 17.13 -6.61
CA PHE A 45 -21.73 16.81 -7.39
C PHE A 45 -21.57 15.29 -7.52
N GLY A 46 -21.64 14.55 -6.41
CA GLY A 46 -21.57 13.07 -6.45
C GLY A 46 -22.59 12.46 -7.37
N ARG A 47 -23.88 12.88 -7.28
CA ARG A 47 -24.96 12.43 -8.16
C ARG A 47 -24.70 12.73 -9.65
N GLN A 48 -24.15 13.92 -9.96
CA GLN A 48 -23.82 14.28 -11.33
C GLN A 48 -22.67 13.44 -11.88
N MET A 49 -21.61 13.20 -11.10
CA MET A 49 -20.50 12.34 -11.49
C MET A 49 -20.96 10.91 -11.76
N LEU A 50 -21.78 10.33 -10.88
CA LEU A 50 -22.38 9.01 -11.06
C LEU A 50 -23.23 8.96 -12.34
N SER A 51 -24.07 9.98 -12.57
CA SER A 51 -24.88 10.12 -13.79
C SER A 51 -24.03 10.21 -15.06
N MET A 52 -22.90 10.89 -15.02
CA MET A 52 -21.99 10.96 -16.15
C MET A 52 -21.46 9.58 -16.55
N ILE A 53 -21.06 8.78 -15.56
CA ILE A 53 -20.55 7.41 -15.79
C ILE A 53 -21.67 6.50 -16.28
N GLY A 54 -22.80 6.43 -15.57
CA GLY A 54 -23.92 5.56 -15.93
C GLY A 54 -24.45 5.82 -17.34
N ARG A 55 -24.55 7.10 -17.74
CA ARG A 55 -25.03 7.51 -19.06
C ARG A 55 -23.91 7.70 -20.11
N ARG A 56 -22.66 7.39 -19.80
CA ARG A 56 -21.48 7.52 -20.68
C ARG A 56 -21.42 8.91 -21.33
N ARG A 57 -21.65 9.96 -20.52
CA ARG A 57 -21.73 11.34 -21.03
C ARG A 57 -20.37 11.87 -21.42
N ARG A 58 -20.41 12.81 -22.37
CA ARG A 58 -19.28 13.56 -22.85
C ARG A 58 -19.60 15.05 -22.85
N ILE A 59 -18.73 15.85 -22.24
CA ILE A 59 -18.83 17.31 -22.21
C ILE A 59 -17.64 17.87 -22.96
N LYS A 60 -17.89 18.72 -23.97
CA LYS A 60 -16.86 19.37 -24.78
C LYS A 60 -16.87 20.87 -24.54
N ASN A 61 -15.66 21.43 -24.47
CA ASN A 61 -15.43 22.86 -24.45
C ASN A 61 -14.18 23.19 -25.29
N GLY A 62 -14.39 23.72 -26.50
CA GLY A 62 -13.31 23.96 -27.46
C GLY A 62 -12.57 22.65 -27.81
N SER A 63 -11.26 22.65 -27.62
CA SER A 63 -10.41 21.47 -27.82
C SER A 63 -10.35 20.52 -26.65
N SER A 64 -11.02 20.84 -25.54
CA SER A 64 -11.01 20.04 -24.31
C SER A 64 -12.32 19.26 -24.16
N GLU A 65 -12.22 18.06 -23.61
CA GLU A 65 -13.38 17.23 -23.30
C GLU A 65 -13.20 16.47 -22.00
N VAL A 66 -14.31 16.32 -21.26
CA VAL A 66 -14.46 15.36 -20.17
C VAL A 66 -15.42 14.28 -20.63
N PHE A 67 -15.06 13.03 -20.50
CA PHE A 67 -15.90 11.92 -20.91
C PHE A 67 -15.81 10.77 -19.90
N ALA A 68 -16.93 10.09 -19.81
CA ALA A 68 -17.08 8.96 -18.91
C ALA A 68 -17.17 7.66 -19.71
N ILE A 69 -16.55 6.62 -19.18
CA ILE A 69 -16.52 5.27 -19.72
C ILE A 69 -17.10 4.34 -18.65
N ALA A 70 -17.91 3.40 -19.08
CA ALA A 70 -18.55 2.45 -18.19
C ALA A 70 -18.35 1.01 -18.71
N THR A 71 -18.00 0.12 -17.80
CA THR A 71 -17.86 -1.33 -18.02
C THR A 71 -19.23 -2.02 -18.13
N ARG A 72 -19.24 -3.34 -18.26
CA ARG A 72 -20.48 -4.12 -18.19
C ARG A 72 -21.14 -4.10 -16.82
N GLU A 73 -20.34 -3.93 -15.76
CA GLU A 73 -20.79 -3.80 -14.36
C GLU A 73 -21.70 -2.58 -14.13
N SER A 74 -21.63 -1.57 -15.01
CA SER A 74 -22.46 -0.37 -14.91
C SER A 74 -23.95 -0.58 -15.23
N ARG A 75 -24.37 -1.73 -15.75
CA ARG A 75 -25.77 -2.00 -16.14
C ARG A 75 -26.76 -1.84 -15.01
N GLU A 76 -26.30 -1.96 -13.77
CA GLU A 76 -27.13 -1.79 -12.58
C GLU A 76 -27.16 -0.35 -12.05
N ILE A 77 -26.41 0.60 -12.66
CA ILE A 77 -26.43 2.01 -12.23
C ILE A 77 -27.77 2.70 -12.52
N ASP A 78 -28.55 2.18 -13.49
CA ASP A 78 -29.84 2.76 -13.82
C ASP A 78 -30.91 2.46 -12.74
N GLY A 79 -31.71 3.47 -12.41
CA GLY A 79 -32.80 3.34 -11.46
C GLY A 79 -32.44 3.61 -10.01
N PRO A 80 -32.54 2.65 -9.09
CA PRO A 80 -32.39 2.90 -7.65
C PRO A 80 -31.05 3.48 -7.22
N LEU A 81 -29.94 3.14 -7.91
CA LEU A 81 -28.61 3.62 -7.59
C LEU A 81 -28.43 5.13 -7.84
N MET A 82 -29.15 5.68 -8.83
CA MET A 82 -29.14 7.13 -9.11
C MET A 82 -29.81 7.97 -8.03
N GLY A 83 -30.68 7.36 -7.22
CA GLY A 83 -31.37 8.02 -6.11
C GLY A 83 -30.65 7.94 -4.77
N MET A 84 -29.50 7.25 -4.69
CA MET A 84 -28.74 7.12 -3.46
C MET A 84 -28.06 8.44 -3.09
N GLU A 85 -28.09 8.77 -1.79
CA GLU A 85 -27.35 9.91 -1.25
C GLU A 85 -25.85 9.58 -1.25
N PRO A 86 -25.01 10.38 -1.94
CA PRO A 86 -23.56 10.22 -1.88
C PRO A 86 -23.02 10.81 -0.58
N HIS A 87 -22.06 10.12 0.02
CA HIS A 87 -21.33 10.54 1.20
C HIS A 87 -19.83 10.55 0.90
N ALA A 88 -19.20 11.72 1.00
CA ALA A 88 -17.74 11.79 0.93
C ALA A 88 -17.14 11.29 2.24
N LEU A 89 -16.14 10.42 2.15
CA LEU A 89 -15.32 10.06 3.29
C LEU A 89 -14.41 11.23 3.70
N LYS A 90 -13.94 11.23 4.95
CA LYS A 90 -12.91 12.17 5.38
C LYS A 90 -11.69 12.01 4.45
N ALA A 91 -11.08 13.13 4.11
CA ALA A 91 -10.05 13.20 3.08
C ALA A 91 -8.92 12.19 3.29
N GLU A 92 -8.74 11.27 2.36
CA GLU A 92 -7.50 10.52 2.19
C GLU A 92 -6.39 11.46 1.70
N GLN A 93 -5.13 11.09 1.89
CA GLN A 93 -4.00 11.98 1.56
C GLN A 93 -3.90 12.30 0.06
N SER A 94 -4.18 11.33 -0.82
CA SER A 94 -3.99 11.45 -2.28
C SER A 94 -5.27 11.63 -3.08
N ASN A 95 -6.42 11.20 -2.58
CA ASN A 95 -7.69 11.12 -3.30
C ASN A 95 -8.86 11.62 -2.44
N THR A 96 -10.05 11.71 -3.04
CA THR A 96 -11.30 11.90 -2.31
C THR A 96 -12.25 10.78 -2.68
N SER A 97 -12.70 10.01 -1.67
CA SER A 97 -13.62 8.89 -1.85
C SER A 97 -15.06 9.30 -1.56
N ILE A 98 -15.98 8.96 -2.46
CA ILE A 98 -17.42 9.21 -2.35
C ILE A 98 -18.14 7.86 -2.40
N ILE A 99 -18.89 7.54 -1.36
CA ILE A 99 -19.69 6.30 -1.27
C ILE A 99 -21.12 6.58 -1.69
N PHE A 100 -21.73 5.66 -2.45
CA PHE A 100 -23.12 5.67 -2.87
C PHE A 100 -23.85 4.50 -2.22
N GLY A 101 -24.42 4.73 -1.06
CA GLY A 101 -25.03 3.70 -0.22
C GLY A 101 -24.01 2.61 0.16
N ASP A 102 -24.40 1.36 0.01
CA ASP A 102 -23.59 0.17 0.22
C ASP A 102 -23.20 -0.53 -1.10
N LYS A 103 -23.25 0.18 -2.23
CA LYS A 103 -23.15 -0.42 -3.57
C LYS A 103 -21.93 0.03 -4.36
N LEU A 104 -21.59 1.31 -4.30
CA LEU A 104 -20.54 1.89 -5.14
C LEU A 104 -19.64 2.81 -4.33
N ILE A 105 -18.38 2.87 -4.74
CA ILE A 105 -17.40 3.84 -4.27
C ILE A 105 -16.73 4.51 -5.47
N MET A 106 -16.65 5.84 -5.43
CA MET A 106 -15.96 6.65 -6.41
C MET A 106 -14.73 7.28 -5.77
N LYS A 107 -13.57 7.11 -6.37
CA LYS A 107 -12.31 7.73 -5.97
C LYS A 107 -11.98 8.85 -6.98
N LEU A 108 -11.89 10.08 -6.50
CA LEU A 108 -11.51 11.26 -7.28
C LEU A 108 -10.00 11.47 -7.15
N PHE A 109 -9.28 11.46 -8.26
CA PHE A 109 -7.84 11.72 -8.27
C PHE A 109 -7.55 13.21 -8.11
N ARG A 110 -6.86 13.60 -7.05
CA ARG A 110 -6.45 14.99 -6.80
C ARG A 110 -5.25 15.40 -7.66
N LYS A 111 -4.36 14.46 -7.95
CA LYS A 111 -3.20 14.66 -8.83
C LYS A 111 -3.50 14.06 -10.19
N LEU A 112 -3.60 14.92 -11.20
CA LEU A 112 -3.90 14.52 -12.57
C LEU A 112 -2.61 14.35 -13.37
N GLU A 113 -2.19 13.11 -13.57
CA GLU A 113 -1.03 12.75 -14.40
C GLU A 113 -1.49 12.36 -15.82
N SER A 114 -0.65 12.63 -16.85
CA SER A 114 -0.96 12.23 -18.23
C SER A 114 -0.70 10.74 -18.42
N GLY A 115 -1.60 10.05 -19.08
CA GLY A 115 -1.56 8.61 -19.32
C GLY A 115 -2.64 7.85 -18.55
N ILE A 116 -2.61 6.53 -18.67
CA ILE A 116 -3.58 5.64 -18.03
C ILE A 116 -3.15 5.37 -16.58
N ASN A 117 -4.04 5.63 -15.62
CA ASN A 117 -3.80 5.27 -14.23
C ASN A 117 -3.81 3.73 -14.06
N PRO A 118 -2.80 3.13 -13.41
CA PRO A 118 -2.72 1.68 -13.21
C PRO A 118 -3.94 1.10 -12.48
N ASP A 119 -4.57 1.84 -11.56
CA ASP A 119 -5.75 1.39 -10.84
C ASP A 119 -6.94 1.12 -11.80
N ILE A 120 -7.08 1.97 -12.82
CA ILE A 120 -8.08 1.76 -13.88
C ILE A 120 -7.67 0.63 -14.82
N GLU A 121 -6.40 0.59 -15.25
CA GLU A 121 -5.90 -0.41 -16.20
C GLU A 121 -5.98 -1.83 -15.63
N ILE A 122 -5.44 -2.02 -14.41
CA ILE A 122 -5.45 -3.30 -13.71
C ILE A 122 -6.87 -3.67 -13.28
N GLY A 123 -7.63 -2.72 -12.70
CA GLY A 123 -9.02 -2.95 -12.30
C GLY A 123 -9.90 -3.39 -13.47
N ARG A 124 -9.73 -2.78 -14.65
CA ARG A 124 -10.43 -3.19 -15.87
C ARG A 124 -10.04 -4.61 -16.29
N PHE A 125 -8.76 -4.92 -16.32
CA PHE A 125 -8.26 -6.24 -16.68
C PHE A 125 -8.81 -7.32 -15.75
N LEU A 126 -8.70 -7.11 -14.43
CA LEU A 126 -9.18 -8.04 -13.41
C LEU A 126 -10.70 -8.25 -13.48
N THR A 127 -11.47 -7.20 -13.82
CA THR A 127 -12.93 -7.27 -13.92
C THR A 127 -13.40 -7.92 -15.22
N GLU A 128 -12.87 -7.45 -16.38
CA GLU A 128 -13.44 -7.80 -17.69
C GLU A 128 -12.80 -9.03 -18.35
N ARG A 129 -11.53 -9.36 -17.99
CA ARG A 129 -10.79 -10.45 -18.60
C ARG A 129 -10.47 -11.59 -17.64
N ALA A 130 -9.78 -11.28 -16.53
CA ALA A 130 -9.38 -12.30 -15.57
C ALA A 130 -10.52 -12.76 -14.64
N HIS A 131 -11.58 -11.97 -14.49
CA HIS A 131 -12.72 -12.24 -13.62
C HIS A 131 -12.32 -12.57 -12.18
N TYR A 132 -11.30 -11.85 -11.68
CA TYR A 132 -10.77 -12.04 -10.34
C TYR A 132 -11.76 -11.50 -9.29
N GLN A 133 -12.09 -12.33 -8.28
CA GLN A 133 -13.19 -12.03 -7.35
C GLN A 133 -12.73 -11.24 -6.10
N ASN A 134 -11.45 -11.29 -5.74
CA ASN A 134 -10.94 -10.66 -4.53
C ASN A 134 -10.35 -9.27 -4.79
N THR A 135 -11.01 -8.51 -5.68
CA THR A 135 -10.82 -7.08 -5.91
C THR A 135 -12.16 -6.43 -6.21
N PRO A 136 -12.38 -5.14 -5.87
CA PRO A 136 -13.62 -4.45 -6.23
C PRO A 136 -13.79 -4.41 -7.75
N PRO A 137 -14.88 -4.93 -8.33
CA PRO A 137 -15.14 -4.83 -9.76
C PRO A 137 -15.18 -3.39 -10.23
N LEU A 138 -14.46 -3.08 -11.31
CA LEU A 138 -14.47 -1.76 -11.94
C LEU A 138 -15.80 -1.53 -12.66
N VAL A 139 -16.52 -0.48 -12.28
CA VAL A 139 -17.82 -0.11 -12.86
C VAL A 139 -17.67 0.94 -13.98
N GLY A 140 -16.70 1.85 -13.83
CA GLY A 140 -16.41 2.86 -14.83
C GLY A 140 -15.36 3.88 -14.36
N TRP A 141 -15.05 4.85 -15.22
CA TRP A 141 -14.11 5.91 -14.89
C TRP A 141 -14.38 7.16 -15.72
N MET A 142 -13.71 8.25 -15.37
CA MET A 142 -13.79 9.52 -16.10
C MET A 142 -12.42 9.99 -16.54
N GLU A 143 -12.37 10.57 -17.72
CA GLU A 143 -11.15 11.09 -18.33
C GLU A 143 -11.33 12.54 -18.78
N TYR A 144 -10.25 13.30 -18.68
CA TYR A 144 -10.09 14.61 -19.28
C TYR A 144 -9.05 14.55 -20.38
N LYS A 145 -9.36 15.12 -21.54
CA LYS A 145 -8.45 15.24 -22.66
C LYS A 145 -8.46 16.67 -23.20
N SER A 146 -7.29 17.20 -23.53
CA SER A 146 -7.15 18.52 -24.16
C SER A 146 -6.33 18.42 -25.43
N GLY A 147 -6.93 18.75 -26.57
CA GLY A 147 -6.30 18.70 -27.87
C GLY A 147 -5.76 17.29 -28.19
N ARG A 148 -4.46 17.24 -28.52
CA ARG A 148 -3.74 15.99 -28.85
C ARG A 148 -3.01 15.35 -27.67
N SER A 149 -3.18 15.88 -26.45
CA SER A 149 -2.53 15.30 -25.27
C SER A 149 -3.10 13.93 -24.94
N GLU A 150 -2.30 13.13 -24.22
CA GLU A 150 -2.81 11.92 -23.60
C GLU A 150 -3.92 12.25 -22.60
N PRO A 151 -4.90 11.38 -22.43
CA PRO A 151 -5.96 11.58 -21.44
C PRO A 151 -5.38 11.58 -20.03
N ARG A 152 -6.10 12.23 -19.10
CA ARG A 152 -5.84 12.21 -17.67
C ARG A 152 -7.06 11.63 -16.98
N ASN A 153 -6.83 10.72 -16.06
CA ASN A 153 -7.92 10.12 -15.30
C ASN A 153 -8.38 11.08 -14.20
N LEU A 154 -9.68 11.31 -14.10
CA LEU A 154 -10.30 12.19 -13.11
C LEU A 154 -10.88 11.41 -11.94
N ALA A 155 -11.49 10.26 -12.23
CA ALA A 155 -12.17 9.44 -11.23
C ALA A 155 -12.24 7.99 -11.68
N ILE A 156 -12.29 7.10 -10.71
CA ILE A 156 -12.61 5.68 -10.86
C ILE A 156 -13.87 5.36 -10.04
N LEU A 157 -14.75 4.52 -10.56
CA LEU A 157 -15.96 4.03 -9.90
C LEU A 157 -15.88 2.51 -9.81
N GLN A 158 -15.98 1.99 -8.59
CA GLN A 158 -15.89 0.56 -8.27
C GLN A 158 -17.12 0.11 -7.47
N ARG A 159 -17.35 -1.20 -7.41
CA ARG A 159 -18.30 -1.78 -6.45
C ARG A 159 -17.80 -1.53 -5.04
N PHE A 160 -18.72 -1.17 -4.15
CA PHE A 160 -18.40 -1.08 -2.73
C PHE A 160 -18.21 -2.49 -2.14
N VAL A 161 -17.15 -2.67 -1.37
CA VAL A 161 -16.90 -3.92 -0.64
C VAL A 161 -17.25 -3.69 0.82
N ALA A 162 -18.27 -4.39 1.29
CA ALA A 162 -18.59 -4.40 2.72
C ALA A 162 -17.42 -5.02 3.51
N ASN A 163 -16.87 -4.29 4.46
CA ASN A 163 -15.68 -4.68 5.19
C ASN A 163 -15.79 -4.28 6.67
N GLN A 164 -14.87 -4.80 7.48
CA GLN A 164 -14.71 -4.53 8.90
C GLN A 164 -13.40 -3.77 9.21
N GLY A 165 -12.97 -2.93 8.27
CA GLY A 165 -11.68 -2.26 8.27
C GLY A 165 -10.69 -2.93 7.31
N ASP A 166 -9.48 -2.44 7.27
CA ASP A 166 -8.41 -3.03 6.47
C ASP A 166 -7.66 -4.15 7.23
N ALA A 167 -6.75 -4.83 6.53
CA ALA A 167 -5.97 -5.91 7.14
C ALA A 167 -4.92 -5.37 8.13
N TRP A 168 -4.55 -4.09 8.05
CA TRP A 168 -3.67 -3.46 9.03
C TRP A 168 -4.35 -3.37 10.40
N GLU A 169 -5.55 -2.78 10.46
CA GLU A 169 -6.33 -2.71 11.70
C GLU A 169 -6.66 -4.10 12.26
N TYR A 170 -7.04 -5.04 11.37
CA TYR A 170 -7.28 -6.43 11.75
C TYR A 170 -6.05 -7.05 12.41
N MET A 171 -4.87 -6.81 11.85
CA MET A 171 -3.61 -7.36 12.33
C MET A 171 -3.17 -6.75 13.66
N LEU A 172 -3.32 -5.43 13.82
CA LEU A 172 -2.99 -4.75 15.08
C LEU A 172 -3.79 -5.32 16.27
N LYS A 173 -5.08 -5.62 16.07
CA LYS A 173 -5.92 -6.28 17.10
C LYS A 173 -5.40 -7.68 17.48
N GLY A 174 -4.94 -8.44 16.48
CA GLY A 174 -4.34 -9.76 16.74
C GLY A 174 -3.01 -9.68 17.48
N LEU A 175 -2.19 -8.70 17.11
CA LEU A 175 -0.90 -8.44 17.75
C LEU A 175 -1.05 -7.94 19.19
N GLU A 176 -2.08 -7.14 19.48
CA GLU A 176 -2.40 -6.72 20.84
C GLU A 176 -2.55 -7.93 21.76
N HIS A 177 -3.41 -8.85 21.39
CA HIS A 177 -3.65 -10.07 22.16
C HIS A 177 -2.42 -11.00 22.20
N TYR A 178 -1.70 -11.11 21.07
CA TYR A 178 -0.47 -11.88 21.00
C TYR A 178 0.57 -11.39 22.02
N PHE A 179 0.84 -10.08 22.08
CA PHE A 179 1.84 -9.52 22.98
C PHE A 179 1.43 -9.59 24.45
N GLU A 180 0.13 -9.45 24.78
CA GLU A 180 -0.37 -9.69 26.13
C GLU A 180 -0.06 -11.10 26.61
N GLN A 181 -0.29 -12.11 25.76
CA GLN A 181 0.04 -13.50 26.09
C GLN A 181 1.55 -13.74 26.15
N ALA A 182 2.31 -13.23 25.19
CA ALA A 182 3.76 -13.37 25.12
C ALA A 182 4.45 -12.76 26.35
N ALA A 183 3.96 -11.63 26.86
CA ALA A 183 4.47 -10.97 28.05
C ALA A 183 4.40 -11.86 29.32
N THR A 184 3.50 -12.85 29.35
CA THR A 184 3.41 -13.82 30.44
C THR A 184 4.41 -14.99 30.33
N LYS A 185 5.07 -15.13 29.15
CA LYS A 185 5.95 -16.27 28.81
C LYS A 185 7.35 -15.84 28.35
N PRO A 186 8.05 -14.92 29.02
CA PRO A 186 9.24 -14.25 28.46
C PRO A 186 10.43 -15.19 28.15
N SER A 187 10.49 -16.38 28.75
CA SER A 187 11.63 -17.31 28.64
C SER A 187 11.45 -18.44 27.64
N LEU A 188 10.35 -18.50 26.91
CA LEU A 188 9.97 -19.65 26.07
C LEU A 188 10.11 -19.40 24.56
N CYS A 189 10.60 -18.23 24.14
CA CYS A 189 10.71 -17.88 22.73
C CYS A 189 12.04 -18.36 22.14
N GLU A 190 12.01 -19.40 21.31
CA GLU A 190 13.15 -19.84 20.51
C GLU A 190 12.99 -19.34 19.08
N ILE A 191 13.94 -18.50 18.64
CA ILE A 191 13.96 -17.98 17.28
C ILE A 191 14.52 -19.05 16.33
N PRO A 192 13.77 -19.51 15.32
CA PRO A 192 14.27 -20.45 14.33
C PRO A 192 15.51 -19.91 13.61
N GLN A 193 16.50 -20.77 13.40
CA GLN A 193 17.67 -20.43 12.61
C GLN A 193 17.39 -20.64 11.10
N GLY A 194 18.03 -19.84 10.25
CA GLY A 194 17.89 -19.89 8.80
C GLY A 194 16.93 -18.85 8.22
N SER A 195 16.69 -18.94 6.92
CA SER A 195 15.74 -18.04 6.26
C SER A 195 14.30 -18.56 6.35
N ILE A 196 13.34 -17.66 6.19
CA ILE A 196 11.93 -18.02 6.10
C ILE A 196 11.64 -19.03 4.97
N VAL A 197 12.42 -18.97 3.88
CA VAL A 197 12.30 -19.93 2.75
C VAL A 197 12.75 -21.33 3.15
N ASP A 198 13.77 -21.44 4.02
CA ASP A 198 14.24 -22.73 4.54
C ASP A 198 13.15 -23.38 5.42
N LEU A 199 12.41 -22.56 6.17
CA LEU A 199 11.31 -23.03 7.01
C LEU A 199 10.10 -23.59 6.23
N LEU A 200 9.97 -23.30 4.94
CA LEU A 200 8.90 -23.90 4.10
C LEU A 200 8.95 -25.41 4.00
N GLU A 201 10.03 -26.07 4.42
CA GLU A 201 10.10 -27.53 4.57
C GLU A 201 9.24 -28.07 5.71
N LYS A 202 8.99 -27.24 6.71
CA LYS A 202 8.11 -27.60 7.83
C LYS A 202 6.66 -27.67 7.35
N LYS A 203 5.94 -28.71 7.73
CA LYS A 203 4.52 -28.88 7.39
C LYS A 203 3.60 -28.08 8.31
N GLU A 204 4.02 -27.91 9.53
CA GLU A 204 3.26 -27.26 10.61
C GLU A 204 4.09 -26.12 11.20
N PRO A 205 3.44 -25.07 11.73
CA PRO A 205 4.13 -24.04 12.46
C PRO A 205 4.68 -24.57 13.78
N ASP A 206 5.48 -23.78 14.46
CA ASP A 206 5.84 -24.05 15.85
C ASP A 206 4.58 -24.14 16.73
N PRO A 207 4.46 -25.14 17.62
CA PRO A 207 3.29 -25.26 18.49
C PRO A 207 2.99 -24.02 19.33
N LEU A 208 4.03 -23.32 19.80
CA LEU A 208 3.87 -22.06 20.53
C LEU A 208 3.35 -20.95 19.63
N ALA A 209 3.83 -20.89 18.38
CA ALA A 209 3.30 -19.93 17.40
C ALA A 209 1.82 -20.19 17.12
N ALA A 210 1.43 -21.46 16.92
CA ALA A 210 0.04 -21.84 16.72
C ALA A 210 -0.84 -21.50 17.94
N GLU A 211 -0.33 -21.72 19.16
CA GLU A 211 -1.02 -21.36 20.42
C GLU A 211 -1.24 -19.85 20.53
N LEU A 212 -0.17 -19.06 20.37
CA LEU A 212 -0.22 -17.61 20.60
C LEU A 212 -0.91 -16.82 19.48
N MET A 213 -0.77 -17.25 18.23
CA MET A 213 -1.36 -16.55 17.08
C MET A 213 -2.78 -17.01 16.77
N GLY A 214 -3.17 -18.23 17.19
CA GLY A 214 -4.50 -18.76 16.93
C GLY A 214 -4.90 -18.66 15.46
N THR A 215 -6.10 -18.15 15.20
CA THR A 215 -6.65 -18.00 13.83
C THR A 215 -5.90 -16.99 12.95
N TYR A 216 -5.05 -16.14 13.52
CA TYR A 216 -4.28 -15.18 12.74
C TYR A 216 -3.22 -15.85 11.87
N ILE A 217 -2.72 -17.03 12.26
CA ILE A 217 -1.79 -17.79 11.43
C ILE A 217 -2.48 -18.32 10.16
N ASP A 218 -3.76 -18.71 10.26
CA ASP A 218 -4.58 -19.10 9.10
C ASP A 218 -4.91 -17.90 8.23
N ALA A 219 -5.15 -16.73 8.83
CA ALA A 219 -5.35 -15.49 8.13
C ALA A 219 -4.11 -15.10 7.30
N ALA A 220 -2.90 -15.30 7.83
CA ALA A 220 -1.66 -15.10 7.08
C ALA A 220 -1.59 -16.00 5.83
N GLN A 221 -1.93 -17.29 5.97
CA GLN A 221 -1.99 -18.20 4.84
C GLN A 221 -3.03 -17.78 3.81
N LEU A 222 -4.20 -17.33 4.26
CA LEU A 222 -5.26 -16.83 3.38
C LEU A 222 -4.81 -15.57 2.62
N ILE A 223 -4.15 -14.61 3.28
CA ILE A 223 -3.56 -13.43 2.63
C ILE A 223 -2.56 -13.87 1.55
N GLY A 224 -1.66 -14.81 1.86
CA GLY A 224 -0.71 -15.37 0.90
C GLY A 224 -1.40 -15.97 -0.33
N ARG A 225 -2.49 -16.72 -0.12
CA ARG A 225 -3.32 -17.26 -1.19
C ARG A 225 -3.92 -16.17 -2.06
N ARG A 226 -4.50 -15.11 -1.47
CA ARG A 226 -5.13 -14.00 -2.22
C ARG A 226 -4.12 -13.23 -3.07
N VAL A 227 -2.91 -13.00 -2.55
CA VAL A 227 -1.82 -12.38 -3.31
C VAL A 227 -1.37 -13.29 -4.47
N ALA A 228 -1.26 -14.60 -4.25
CA ALA A 228 -0.93 -15.56 -5.30
C ALA A 228 -2.01 -15.59 -6.40
N GLU A 229 -3.28 -15.65 -6.03
CA GLU A 229 -4.42 -15.63 -6.96
C GLU A 229 -4.46 -14.34 -7.79
N LEU A 230 -4.16 -13.19 -7.19
CA LEU A 230 -3.98 -11.92 -7.92
C LEU A 230 -2.87 -12.05 -8.97
N HIS A 231 -1.71 -12.55 -8.59
CA HIS A 231 -0.59 -12.69 -9.53
C HIS A 231 -0.92 -13.68 -10.65
N LEU A 232 -1.60 -14.79 -10.36
CA LEU A 232 -2.08 -15.74 -11.37
C LEU A 232 -3.10 -15.10 -12.32
N ALA A 233 -4.01 -14.30 -11.78
CA ALA A 233 -4.97 -13.54 -12.59
C ALA A 233 -4.27 -12.56 -13.54
N LEU A 234 -3.26 -11.82 -13.05
CA LEU A 234 -2.48 -10.87 -13.86
C LEU A 234 -1.58 -11.57 -14.90
N LEU A 235 -1.30 -12.87 -14.75
CA LEU A 235 -0.57 -13.70 -15.70
C LEU A 235 -1.46 -14.37 -16.74
N SER A 236 -2.77 -14.26 -16.65
CA SER A 236 -3.72 -15.08 -17.43
C SER A 236 -3.79 -14.73 -18.92
N ASP A 237 -3.29 -13.57 -19.33
CA ASP A 237 -3.34 -13.10 -20.71
C ASP A 237 -1.91 -13.01 -21.31
N ASN A 238 -1.68 -13.75 -22.38
CA ASN A 238 -0.41 -13.78 -23.10
C ASN A 238 -0.45 -12.98 -24.42
N GLU A 239 -1.61 -12.43 -24.78
CA GLU A 239 -1.81 -11.73 -26.05
C GLU A 239 -1.77 -10.21 -25.89
N ASP A 240 -2.29 -9.69 -24.77
CA ASP A 240 -2.28 -8.27 -24.48
C ASP A 240 -0.86 -7.79 -24.14
N PRO A 241 -0.23 -6.93 -24.97
CA PRO A 241 1.15 -6.48 -24.75
C PRO A 241 1.34 -5.75 -23.42
N ASP A 242 0.28 -5.16 -22.83
CA ASP A 242 0.36 -4.49 -21.54
C ASP A 242 0.37 -5.49 -20.36
N PHE A 243 -0.17 -6.70 -20.55
CA PHE A 243 -0.27 -7.73 -19.50
C PHE A 243 0.59 -8.96 -19.78
N ALA A 244 0.80 -9.36 -21.04
CA ALA A 244 1.58 -10.55 -21.39
C ALA A 244 2.91 -10.60 -20.64
N PRO A 245 3.25 -11.72 -19.96
CA PRO A 245 4.47 -11.84 -19.19
C PRO A 245 5.71 -11.76 -20.09
N GLU A 246 6.77 -11.19 -19.58
CA GLU A 246 8.04 -11.01 -20.31
C GLU A 246 9.20 -11.71 -19.59
N PRO A 247 10.17 -12.27 -20.32
CA PRO A 247 11.34 -12.86 -19.69
C PRO A 247 12.13 -11.87 -18.83
N TYR A 248 12.65 -12.34 -17.70
CA TYR A 248 13.54 -11.56 -16.85
C TYR A 248 14.97 -11.60 -17.41
N GLY A 249 15.20 -10.89 -18.52
CA GLY A 249 16.48 -10.95 -19.22
C GLY A 249 17.63 -10.32 -18.44
N THR A 250 18.88 -10.69 -18.81
CA THR A 250 20.10 -10.22 -18.14
C THR A 250 20.25 -8.69 -18.15
N LEU A 251 19.82 -8.01 -19.21
CA LEU A 251 19.85 -6.55 -19.28
C LEU A 251 18.89 -5.92 -18.25
N HIS A 252 17.69 -6.50 -18.10
CA HIS A 252 16.75 -6.06 -17.10
C HIS A 252 17.27 -6.29 -15.69
N GLN A 253 17.86 -7.45 -15.42
CA GLN A 253 18.48 -7.79 -14.14
C GLN A 253 19.57 -6.78 -13.77
N ARG A 254 20.44 -6.40 -14.70
CA ARG A 254 21.45 -5.35 -14.49
C ARG A 254 20.80 -3.98 -14.22
N SER A 255 19.74 -3.63 -14.94
CA SER A 255 19.00 -2.37 -14.73
C SER A 255 18.39 -2.31 -13.31
N VAL A 256 17.79 -3.40 -12.85
CA VAL A 256 17.24 -3.51 -11.48
C VAL A 256 18.34 -3.35 -10.45
N TYR A 257 19.47 -4.03 -10.60
CA TYR A 257 20.62 -3.87 -9.71
C TYR A 257 21.12 -2.43 -9.65
N GLN A 258 21.26 -1.75 -10.79
CA GLN A 258 21.68 -0.34 -10.82
C GLN A 258 20.65 0.57 -10.13
N SER A 259 19.36 0.27 -10.27
CA SER A 259 18.28 0.99 -9.57
C SER A 259 18.40 0.83 -8.05
N MET A 260 18.64 -0.39 -7.55
CA MET A 260 18.86 -0.68 -6.13
C MET A 260 20.08 0.08 -5.59
N ARG A 261 21.21 0.07 -6.31
CA ARG A 261 22.41 0.83 -5.94
C ARG A 261 22.17 2.34 -5.89
N ASN A 262 21.48 2.88 -6.88
CA ASN A 262 21.15 4.31 -6.93
C ASN A 262 20.24 4.71 -5.78
N LEU A 263 19.24 3.87 -5.45
CA LEU A 263 18.36 4.05 -4.31
C LEU A 263 19.18 4.08 -3.02
N LEU A 264 20.00 3.05 -2.77
CA LEU A 264 20.85 2.97 -1.59
C LEU A 264 21.75 4.20 -1.45
N GLY A 265 22.48 4.59 -2.51
CA GLY A 265 23.37 5.74 -2.48
C GLY A 265 22.63 7.05 -2.20
N ARG A 266 21.40 7.22 -2.70
CA ARG A 266 20.56 8.38 -2.42
C ARG A 266 20.11 8.40 -0.96
N VAL A 267 19.59 7.27 -0.45
CA VAL A 267 19.04 7.18 0.91
C VAL A 267 20.13 7.31 1.96
N ILE A 268 21.33 6.73 1.76
CA ILE A 268 22.45 6.91 2.69
C ILE A 268 22.93 8.37 2.73
N ARG A 269 22.95 9.07 1.59
CA ARG A 269 23.25 10.52 1.59
C ARG A 269 22.18 11.33 2.33
N LEU A 270 20.91 11.00 2.13
CA LEU A 270 19.79 11.63 2.83
C LEU A 270 19.89 11.39 4.33
N LEU A 271 20.11 10.14 4.76
CA LEU A 271 20.28 9.76 6.17
C LEU A 271 21.43 10.55 6.82
N ASN A 272 22.60 10.60 6.19
CA ASN A 272 23.74 11.38 6.70
C ASN A 272 23.44 12.88 6.79
N GLY A 273 22.71 13.45 5.83
CA GLY A 273 22.31 14.85 5.84
C GLY A 273 21.28 15.19 6.91
N ARG A 274 20.48 14.21 7.34
CA ARG A 274 19.39 14.39 8.30
C ARG A 274 19.65 13.81 9.69
N LEU A 275 20.87 13.38 10.01
CA LEU A 275 21.22 12.82 11.31
C LEU A 275 20.83 13.72 12.51
N ASN A 276 20.82 15.04 12.32
CA ASN A 276 20.44 15.98 13.38
C ASN A 276 18.93 16.16 13.54
N THR A 277 18.11 15.74 12.56
CA THR A 277 16.66 15.88 12.59
C THR A 277 15.96 14.63 13.15
N ILE A 278 16.65 13.48 13.13
CA ILE A 278 16.13 12.26 13.75
C ILE A 278 16.35 12.28 15.27
N PRO A 279 15.53 11.54 16.07
CA PRO A 279 15.70 11.43 17.51
C PRO A 279 17.14 11.08 17.90
N GLN A 280 17.63 11.70 18.96
CA GLN A 280 19.05 11.59 19.38
C GLN A 280 19.45 10.13 19.59
N GLU A 281 18.58 9.35 20.14
CA GLU A 281 18.75 7.94 20.48
C GLU A 281 18.99 7.08 19.25
N LEU A 282 18.33 7.41 18.13
CA LEU A 282 18.43 6.66 16.86
C LEU A 282 19.71 7.01 16.07
N ARG A 283 20.40 8.09 16.41
CA ARG A 283 21.56 8.58 15.63
C ARG A 283 22.72 7.61 15.57
N LYS A 284 22.91 6.81 16.65
CA LYS A 284 23.94 5.76 16.66
C LYS A 284 23.58 4.67 15.66
N LEU A 285 22.38 4.11 15.75
CA LEU A 285 21.87 3.09 14.83
C LEU A 285 21.93 3.57 13.38
N ALA A 286 21.49 4.82 13.12
CA ALA A 286 21.54 5.43 11.80
C ALA A 286 22.97 5.54 11.23
N ARG A 287 23.97 5.91 12.05
CA ARG A 287 25.39 5.93 11.65
C ARG A 287 25.92 4.52 11.39
N ASP A 288 25.58 3.58 12.26
CA ASP A 288 26.00 2.18 12.13
C ASP A 288 25.47 1.58 10.83
N ILE A 289 24.19 1.84 10.49
CA ILE A 289 23.60 1.42 9.21
C ILE A 289 24.23 2.14 8.02
N ALA A 290 24.47 3.45 8.12
CA ALA A 290 25.17 4.19 7.05
C ALA A 290 26.57 3.62 6.78
N ALA A 291 27.27 3.16 7.82
CA ALA A 291 28.58 2.50 7.70
C ALA A 291 28.48 1.12 7.01
N GLN A 292 27.30 0.47 7.05
CA GLN A 292 27.04 -0.82 6.39
C GLN A 292 26.70 -0.68 4.89
N HIS A 293 26.87 0.48 4.29
CA HIS A 293 26.59 0.70 2.86
C HIS A 293 27.13 -0.42 1.96
N ASN A 294 28.37 -0.84 2.18
CA ASN A 294 29.01 -1.89 1.36
C ASN A 294 28.38 -3.26 1.60
N ALA A 295 27.97 -3.59 2.82
CA ALA A 295 27.29 -4.85 3.12
C ALA A 295 25.91 -4.92 2.47
N ILE A 296 25.15 -3.82 2.49
CA ILE A 296 23.86 -3.72 1.79
C ILE A 296 24.08 -3.83 0.27
N ALA A 297 25.07 -3.12 -0.28
CA ALA A 297 25.40 -3.16 -1.70
C ALA A 297 25.82 -4.56 -2.15
N ALA A 298 26.56 -5.31 -1.35
CA ALA A 298 26.96 -6.69 -1.62
C ALA A 298 25.75 -7.63 -1.70
N ARG A 299 24.70 -7.43 -0.88
CA ARG A 299 23.44 -8.21 -1.01
C ARG A 299 22.75 -7.96 -2.35
N PHE A 300 22.74 -6.70 -2.81
CA PHE A 300 22.21 -6.39 -4.14
C PHE A 300 23.08 -6.99 -5.26
N GLU A 301 24.40 -7.07 -5.07
CA GLU A 301 25.31 -7.65 -6.04
C GLU A 301 25.09 -9.17 -6.21
N MET A 302 24.73 -9.86 -5.13
CA MET A 302 24.37 -11.30 -5.20
C MET A 302 23.25 -11.56 -6.20
N PHE A 303 22.35 -10.60 -6.41
CA PHE A 303 21.31 -10.66 -7.42
C PHE A 303 21.86 -10.83 -8.86
N LEU A 304 23.09 -10.39 -9.14
CA LEU A 304 23.74 -10.57 -10.45
C LEU A 304 24.42 -11.92 -10.62
N ASN A 305 24.71 -12.64 -9.53
CA ASN A 305 25.50 -13.86 -9.55
C ASN A 305 24.74 -15.06 -10.11
N ARG A 306 23.44 -14.90 -10.32
CA ARG A 306 22.56 -15.98 -10.76
C ARG A 306 21.58 -15.47 -11.82
N ARG A 307 21.31 -16.32 -12.82
CA ARG A 307 20.26 -16.00 -13.80
C ARG A 307 18.89 -16.11 -13.12
N VAL A 308 18.10 -15.07 -13.23
CA VAL A 308 16.72 -15.01 -12.72
C VAL A 308 15.80 -15.76 -13.68
N SER A 309 15.05 -16.73 -13.17
CA SER A 309 14.19 -17.63 -13.95
C SER A 309 12.74 -17.14 -14.05
N VAL A 310 12.32 -16.22 -13.18
CA VAL A 310 10.94 -15.68 -13.17
C VAL A 310 10.66 -14.75 -14.35
N VAL A 311 9.40 -14.51 -14.61
CA VAL A 311 8.96 -13.50 -15.59
C VAL A 311 8.74 -12.14 -14.96
N ARG A 312 8.77 -11.09 -15.79
CA ARG A 312 8.25 -9.75 -15.48
C ARG A 312 6.78 -9.71 -15.87
N MET A 313 5.94 -9.17 -15.00
CA MET A 313 4.51 -9.11 -15.19
C MET A 313 3.94 -7.83 -14.58
N ARG A 314 2.70 -7.54 -14.84
CA ARG A 314 1.96 -6.54 -14.07
C ARG A 314 1.81 -7.07 -12.63
N TYR A 315 1.87 -6.19 -11.67
CA TYR A 315 1.83 -6.50 -10.25
C TYR A 315 1.13 -5.33 -9.53
N HIS A 316 0.85 -5.45 -8.24
CA HIS A 316 0.18 -4.38 -7.49
C HIS A 316 1.05 -3.12 -7.42
N GLY A 317 2.30 -3.27 -7.05
CA GLY A 317 3.32 -2.21 -7.07
C GLY A 317 3.45 -1.41 -5.78
N ASP A 318 2.49 -1.49 -4.87
CA ASP A 318 2.57 -0.94 -3.50
C ASP A 318 1.71 -1.75 -2.53
N LEU A 319 1.87 -3.09 -2.56
CA LEU A 319 1.07 -3.99 -1.74
C LEU A 319 1.55 -3.99 -0.28
N HIS A 320 0.64 -3.73 0.63
CA HIS A 320 0.81 -3.79 2.08
C HIS A 320 -0.54 -4.06 2.76
N LEU A 321 -0.58 -4.29 4.08
CA LEU A 321 -1.79 -4.63 4.82
C LEU A 321 -2.92 -3.59 4.65
N GLY A 322 -2.60 -2.30 4.57
CA GLY A 322 -3.58 -1.23 4.35
C GLY A 322 -4.23 -1.26 2.95
N GLN A 323 -3.70 -2.05 2.01
CA GLN A 323 -4.29 -2.24 0.67
C GLN A 323 -5.14 -3.51 0.57
N MET A 324 -5.57 -4.06 1.71
CA MET A 324 -6.42 -5.24 1.78
C MET A 324 -7.56 -5.00 2.75
N LEU A 325 -8.80 -5.07 2.28
CA LEU A 325 -10.01 -4.97 3.12
C LEU A 325 -10.34 -6.33 3.74
N PHE A 326 -10.61 -6.36 5.04
CA PHE A 326 -11.10 -7.55 5.74
C PHE A 326 -12.62 -7.60 5.73
N THR A 327 -13.20 -8.64 5.14
CA THR A 327 -14.66 -8.79 5.00
C THR A 327 -15.33 -9.55 6.14
N GLY A 328 -14.60 -9.86 7.22
CA GLY A 328 -15.04 -10.73 8.33
C GLY A 328 -14.70 -12.22 8.12
N LYS A 329 -14.38 -12.63 6.88
CA LYS A 329 -14.00 -14.01 6.55
C LYS A 329 -12.94 -14.13 5.45
N ASP A 330 -12.69 -13.05 4.72
CA ASP A 330 -11.80 -13.05 3.55
C ASP A 330 -11.14 -11.68 3.38
N PHE A 331 -10.15 -11.60 2.49
CA PHE A 331 -9.45 -10.37 2.14
C PHE A 331 -9.68 -9.98 0.69
N VAL A 332 -9.87 -8.68 0.44
CA VAL A 332 -10.08 -8.09 -0.88
C VAL A 332 -8.99 -7.06 -1.13
N ILE A 333 -8.25 -7.20 -2.22
CA ILE A 333 -7.12 -6.33 -2.58
C ILE A 333 -7.64 -5.11 -3.34
N ILE A 334 -7.18 -3.92 -2.94
CA ILE A 334 -7.60 -2.62 -3.47
C ILE A 334 -6.40 -1.77 -3.87
N ASP A 335 -6.63 -0.69 -4.62
CA ASP A 335 -5.68 0.42 -4.84
C ASP A 335 -4.42 0.05 -5.64
N PHE A 336 -4.60 -0.23 -6.92
CA PHE A 336 -3.53 -0.61 -7.85
C PHE A 336 -2.73 0.59 -8.42
N GLU A 337 -2.75 1.75 -7.78
CA GLU A 337 -2.02 2.94 -8.26
C GLU A 337 -0.50 2.76 -8.29
N GLY A 338 0.03 1.83 -7.47
CA GLY A 338 1.46 1.66 -7.25
C GLY A 338 2.08 2.79 -6.41
N GLU A 339 3.39 2.76 -6.19
CA GLU A 339 4.09 3.72 -5.31
C GLU A 339 3.90 5.17 -5.77
N PRO A 340 3.27 6.07 -4.97
CA PRO A 340 2.96 7.45 -5.37
C PRO A 340 4.19 8.30 -5.70
N ALA A 341 5.34 7.98 -5.11
CA ALA A 341 6.60 8.67 -5.36
C ALA A 341 7.19 8.41 -6.76
N ARG A 342 6.68 7.39 -7.48
CA ARG A 342 7.13 7.07 -8.84
C ARG A 342 6.28 7.79 -9.89
N PRO A 343 6.88 8.22 -11.01
CA PRO A 343 6.11 8.69 -12.16
C PRO A 343 5.12 7.63 -12.66
N LEU A 344 3.99 8.06 -13.22
CA LEU A 344 2.94 7.17 -13.72
C LEU A 344 3.48 6.11 -14.71
N SER A 345 4.39 6.51 -15.62
CA SER A 345 5.05 5.61 -16.56
C SER A 345 5.79 4.46 -15.88
N ASP A 346 6.49 4.75 -14.75
CA ASP A 346 7.26 3.76 -14.02
C ASP A 346 6.36 2.79 -13.25
N ARG A 347 5.20 3.25 -12.79
CA ARG A 347 4.20 2.42 -12.09
C ARG A 347 3.57 1.36 -13.01
N ARG A 348 3.58 1.60 -14.32
CA ARG A 348 3.08 0.67 -15.33
C ARG A 348 4.11 -0.38 -15.78
N HIS A 349 5.37 -0.27 -15.38
CA HIS A 349 6.39 -1.24 -15.78
C HIS A 349 6.14 -2.61 -15.17
N LYS A 350 6.26 -3.65 -16.00
CA LYS A 350 6.26 -5.05 -15.56
C LYS A 350 7.51 -5.33 -14.72
N ARG A 351 7.33 -6.01 -13.60
CA ARG A 351 8.41 -6.36 -12.65
C ARG A 351 8.21 -7.78 -12.12
N ALA A 352 9.12 -8.27 -11.28
CA ALA A 352 8.92 -9.52 -10.56
C ALA A 352 7.79 -9.39 -9.54
N ALA A 353 6.84 -10.33 -9.52
CA ALA A 353 5.73 -10.38 -8.57
C ALA A 353 6.18 -10.48 -7.11
N LEU A 354 7.36 -11.06 -6.86
CA LEU A 354 7.95 -11.16 -5.52
C LEU A 354 8.23 -9.79 -4.86
N ARG A 355 8.14 -8.68 -5.60
CA ARG A 355 8.18 -7.34 -5.01
C ARG A 355 6.96 -7.04 -4.14
N ASP A 356 5.77 -7.49 -4.55
CA ASP A 356 4.56 -7.38 -3.73
C ASP A 356 4.67 -8.29 -2.49
N VAL A 357 5.22 -9.50 -2.65
CA VAL A 357 5.52 -10.39 -1.53
C VAL A 357 6.47 -9.70 -0.52
N ALA A 358 7.54 -9.08 -1.00
CA ALA A 358 8.47 -8.34 -0.15
C ALA A 358 7.79 -7.14 0.54
N GLY A 359 6.88 -6.43 -0.14
CA GLY A 359 6.05 -5.38 0.45
C GLY A 359 5.21 -5.88 1.62
N MET A 360 4.55 -7.05 1.46
CA MET A 360 3.78 -7.67 2.53
C MET A 360 4.65 -8.07 3.71
N LEU A 361 5.81 -8.69 3.49
CA LEU A 361 6.75 -9.05 4.57
C LEU A 361 7.20 -7.81 5.36
N ARG A 362 7.47 -6.72 4.67
CA ARG A 362 7.79 -5.43 5.32
C ARG A 362 6.60 -4.86 6.09
N SER A 363 5.39 -4.97 5.55
CA SER A 363 4.18 -4.52 6.25
C SER A 363 3.92 -5.30 7.54
N PHE A 364 4.23 -6.60 7.58
CA PHE A 364 4.16 -7.41 8.80
C PHE A 364 5.15 -6.92 9.86
N HIS A 365 6.39 -6.63 9.46
CA HIS A 365 7.39 -6.05 10.35
C HIS A 365 6.91 -4.71 10.95
N TYR A 366 6.37 -3.82 10.11
CA TYR A 366 5.83 -2.54 10.57
C TYR A 366 4.68 -2.74 11.58
N ALA A 367 3.73 -3.61 11.28
CA ALA A 367 2.60 -3.88 12.17
C ALA A 367 3.06 -4.43 13.54
N ALA A 368 3.94 -5.43 13.55
CA ALA A 368 4.41 -6.03 14.79
C ALA A 368 5.21 -5.06 15.64
N LEU A 369 6.15 -4.34 15.04
CA LEU A 369 7.02 -3.42 15.77
C LEU A 369 6.25 -2.18 16.26
N SER A 370 5.36 -1.60 15.45
CA SER A 370 4.55 -0.45 15.86
C SER A 370 3.56 -0.82 16.98
N GLN A 371 2.92 -1.98 16.91
CA GLN A 371 2.00 -2.43 17.96
C GLN A 371 2.73 -2.71 19.27
N MET A 372 3.90 -3.35 19.24
CA MET A 372 4.73 -3.54 20.42
C MET A 372 5.08 -2.20 21.07
N ILE A 373 5.52 -1.23 20.29
CA ILE A 373 5.88 0.10 20.77
C ILE A 373 4.65 0.80 21.39
N SER A 374 3.50 0.75 20.75
CA SER A 374 2.24 1.32 21.26
C SER A 374 1.88 0.71 22.64
N GLN A 375 1.96 -0.61 22.78
CA GLN A 375 1.64 -1.27 24.06
C GLN A 375 2.68 -0.99 25.17
N LEU A 376 3.95 -0.86 24.82
CA LEU A 376 4.98 -0.45 25.79
C LEU A 376 4.71 0.97 26.29
N ASN A 377 4.30 1.90 25.40
CA ASN A 377 4.00 3.28 25.74
C ASN A 377 2.77 3.42 26.65
N THR A 378 1.74 2.63 26.39
CA THR A 378 0.50 2.64 27.17
C THR A 378 0.62 1.84 28.49
N GLY A 379 1.75 1.15 28.72
CA GLY A 379 1.95 0.29 29.89
C GLY A 379 1.19 -1.04 29.83
N GLY A 380 0.65 -1.40 28.67
CA GLY A 380 -0.12 -2.63 28.45
C GLY A 380 0.67 -3.93 28.67
N LEU A 381 2.01 -3.87 28.57
CA LEU A 381 2.89 -5.03 28.72
C LEU A 381 3.55 -5.13 30.13
N GLY A 382 3.14 -4.30 31.09
CA GLY A 382 3.69 -4.31 32.44
C GLY A 382 5.18 -3.92 32.47
N ASN A 383 6.01 -4.68 33.21
CA ASN A 383 7.43 -4.41 33.40
C ASN A 383 8.35 -5.21 32.46
N VAL A 384 7.84 -5.71 31.34
CA VAL A 384 8.67 -6.44 30.35
C VAL A 384 9.55 -5.45 29.60
N ASP A 385 10.83 -5.77 29.47
CA ASP A 385 11.77 -4.91 28.76
C ASP A 385 11.63 -5.04 27.23
N PHE A 386 12.08 -4.01 26.53
CA PHE A 386 12.03 -3.93 25.08
C PHE A 386 12.73 -5.10 24.39
N ALA A 387 13.93 -5.49 24.85
CA ALA A 387 14.72 -6.53 24.19
C ALA A 387 14.01 -7.90 24.24
N THR A 388 13.33 -8.19 25.36
CA THR A 388 12.48 -9.37 25.49
C THR A 388 11.32 -9.29 24.50
N MET A 389 10.62 -8.15 24.41
CA MET A 389 9.50 -8.00 23.49
C MET A 389 9.93 -7.99 22.03
N GLU A 390 11.11 -7.45 21.70
CA GLU A 390 11.68 -7.50 20.36
C GLU A 390 11.92 -8.95 19.89
N GLN A 391 12.32 -9.86 20.76
CA GLN A 391 12.39 -11.30 20.43
C GLN A 391 11.03 -11.87 20.09
N TRP A 392 9.97 -11.47 20.79
CA TRP A 392 8.60 -11.87 20.47
C TRP A 392 8.09 -11.27 19.16
N VAL A 393 8.49 -10.05 18.83
CA VAL A 393 8.25 -9.48 17.48
C VAL A 393 8.85 -10.38 16.41
N HIS A 394 10.13 -10.76 16.54
CA HIS A 394 10.80 -11.64 15.58
C HIS A 394 10.17 -13.02 15.49
N PHE A 395 9.79 -13.62 16.63
CA PHE A 395 9.10 -14.90 16.64
C PHE A 395 7.80 -14.83 15.86
N TRP A 396 6.99 -13.78 16.10
CA TRP A 396 5.75 -13.56 15.39
C TRP A 396 6.00 -13.33 13.88
N GLU A 397 6.93 -12.46 13.52
CA GLU A 397 7.26 -12.15 12.13
C GLU A 397 7.64 -13.40 11.34
N ILE A 398 8.47 -14.25 11.90
CA ILE A 398 8.94 -15.46 11.24
C ILE A 398 7.76 -16.39 10.96
N TRP A 399 6.93 -16.70 11.95
CA TRP A 399 5.86 -17.69 11.79
C TRP A 399 4.67 -17.14 11.01
N PHE A 400 4.37 -15.86 11.17
CA PHE A 400 3.35 -15.18 10.37
C PHE A 400 3.75 -15.10 8.90
N SER A 401 4.99 -14.67 8.64
CA SER A 401 5.55 -14.61 7.29
C SER A 401 5.72 -15.99 6.66
N TRP A 402 6.06 -17.02 7.45
CA TRP A 402 6.10 -18.40 7.00
C TRP A 402 4.72 -18.86 6.51
N SER A 403 3.68 -18.63 7.29
CA SER A 403 2.31 -19.02 6.93
C SER A 403 1.83 -18.29 5.66
N PHE A 404 2.09 -16.97 5.58
CA PHE A 404 1.83 -16.17 4.39
C PHE A 404 2.56 -16.73 3.15
N LEU A 405 3.87 -16.94 3.26
CA LEU A 405 4.70 -17.40 2.14
C LEU A 405 4.32 -18.82 1.72
N ARG A 406 3.94 -19.67 2.66
CA ARG A 406 3.42 -21.02 2.38
C ARG A 406 2.14 -20.93 1.55
N GLY A 407 1.14 -20.13 1.98
CA GLY A 407 -0.09 -19.92 1.22
C GLY A 407 0.17 -19.39 -0.20
N TYR A 408 1.15 -18.49 -0.34
CA TYR A 408 1.57 -17.95 -1.63
C TYR A 408 2.20 -19.01 -2.54
N VAL A 409 3.18 -19.77 -2.04
CA VAL A 409 3.92 -20.78 -2.80
C VAL A 409 3.02 -21.97 -3.20
N GLU A 410 2.20 -22.46 -2.27
CA GLU A 410 1.25 -23.54 -2.53
C GLU A 410 0.24 -23.16 -3.63
N THR A 411 -0.24 -21.92 -3.62
CA THR A 411 -1.24 -21.45 -4.58
C THR A 411 -0.64 -21.15 -5.95
N THR A 412 0.55 -20.53 -6.00
CA THR A 412 1.24 -20.26 -7.28
C THR A 412 1.68 -21.52 -8.01
N ASN A 413 1.95 -22.59 -7.29
CA ASN A 413 2.16 -23.95 -7.82
C ASN A 413 3.00 -23.99 -9.11
N ASN A 414 4.26 -23.57 -9.07
CA ASN A 414 5.19 -23.52 -10.21
C ASN A 414 4.82 -22.54 -11.35
N ALA A 415 3.94 -21.58 -11.12
CA ALA A 415 3.68 -20.51 -12.08
C ALA A 415 4.99 -19.75 -12.42
N PRO A 416 5.11 -19.15 -13.60
CA PRO A 416 6.35 -18.52 -14.05
C PRO A 416 6.75 -17.27 -13.25
N CYS A 417 5.89 -16.75 -12.37
CA CYS A 417 6.20 -15.67 -11.44
C CYS A 417 6.97 -16.14 -10.20
N LEU A 418 7.00 -17.45 -9.92
CA LEU A 418 7.71 -18.06 -8.79
C LEU A 418 8.97 -18.77 -9.27
N PRO A 419 10.15 -18.56 -8.63
CA PRO A 419 11.33 -19.37 -8.90
C PRO A 419 11.08 -20.85 -8.58
N LYS A 420 11.59 -21.73 -9.43
CA LYS A 420 11.53 -23.19 -9.19
C LYS A 420 12.54 -23.67 -8.16
N ASP A 421 13.61 -22.90 -7.99
CA ASP A 421 14.73 -23.17 -7.11
C ASP A 421 14.59 -22.31 -5.84
N ARG A 422 14.64 -22.95 -4.67
CA ARG A 422 14.54 -22.28 -3.37
C ARG A 422 15.64 -21.26 -3.11
N GLU A 423 16.85 -21.55 -3.55
CA GLU A 423 17.97 -20.60 -3.41
C GLU A 423 17.75 -19.34 -4.24
N GLU A 424 17.12 -19.46 -5.41
CA GLU A 424 16.71 -18.28 -6.18
C GLU A 424 15.58 -17.53 -5.50
N LEU A 425 14.59 -18.21 -4.93
CA LEU A 425 13.50 -17.59 -4.16
C LEU A 425 14.05 -16.80 -2.97
N LYS A 426 14.96 -17.39 -2.20
CA LYS A 426 15.65 -16.77 -1.08
C LYS A 426 16.40 -15.51 -1.51
N LEU A 427 17.21 -15.65 -2.56
CA LEU A 427 17.99 -14.53 -3.12
C LEU A 427 17.12 -13.35 -3.54
N LEU A 428 16.02 -13.64 -4.26
CA LEU A 428 15.11 -12.59 -4.74
C LEU A 428 14.36 -11.91 -3.61
N LEU A 429 13.86 -12.68 -2.64
CA LEU A 429 13.17 -12.13 -1.48
C LEU A 429 14.11 -11.29 -0.63
N ASP A 430 15.30 -11.78 -0.32
CA ASP A 430 16.31 -11.03 0.46
C ASP A 430 16.65 -9.69 -0.21
N ALA A 431 16.85 -9.70 -1.54
CA ALA A 431 17.15 -8.49 -2.29
C ALA A 431 15.98 -7.50 -2.32
N PHE A 432 14.74 -7.98 -2.54
CA PHE A 432 13.57 -7.10 -2.64
C PHE A 432 13.10 -6.60 -1.26
N VAL A 433 13.19 -7.41 -0.21
CA VAL A 433 12.92 -6.97 1.17
C VAL A 433 13.91 -5.89 1.59
N MET A 434 15.21 -6.09 1.32
CA MET A 434 16.22 -5.09 1.60
C MET A 434 16.01 -3.81 0.76
N GLU A 435 15.68 -3.92 -0.53
CA GLU A 435 15.37 -2.76 -1.37
C GLU A 435 14.17 -1.98 -0.83
N LYS A 436 13.10 -2.67 -0.42
CA LYS A 436 11.91 -2.02 0.15
C LYS A 436 12.23 -1.36 1.50
N ALA A 437 13.01 -1.99 2.38
CA ALA A 437 13.45 -1.41 3.64
C ALA A 437 14.29 -0.12 3.44
N VAL A 438 15.19 -0.12 2.45
CA VAL A 438 15.95 1.09 2.08
C VAL A 438 15.03 2.17 1.50
N TYR A 439 14.05 1.80 0.68
CA TYR A 439 13.05 2.73 0.16
C TYR A 439 12.24 3.37 1.29
N GLU A 440 11.74 2.56 2.22
CA GLU A 440 10.97 3.00 3.40
C GLU A 440 11.81 3.97 4.26
N LEU A 441 13.08 3.67 4.49
CA LEU A 441 13.97 4.59 5.22
C LEU A 441 14.03 5.97 4.55
N GLY A 442 14.15 6.02 3.22
CA GLY A 442 14.10 7.27 2.49
C GLY A 442 12.77 8.00 2.61
N TYR A 443 11.66 7.25 2.53
CA TYR A 443 10.31 7.80 2.65
C TYR A 443 10.05 8.38 4.05
N GLU A 444 10.38 7.65 5.11
CA GLU A 444 10.18 8.11 6.49
C GLU A 444 11.03 9.33 6.81
N LEU A 445 12.29 9.37 6.34
CA LEU A 445 13.15 10.54 6.49
C LEU A 445 12.55 11.80 5.85
N ASP A 446 11.82 11.68 4.75
CA ASP A 446 11.24 12.82 4.04
C ASP A 446 9.85 13.21 4.55
N ASN A 447 9.04 12.26 5.02
CA ASN A 447 7.63 12.46 5.29
C ASN A 447 7.25 12.29 6.76
N ARG A 448 7.87 11.33 7.49
CA ARG A 448 7.50 10.96 8.87
C ARG A 448 8.75 10.60 9.69
N PRO A 449 9.61 11.57 10.03
CA PRO A 449 10.88 11.30 10.73
C PRO A 449 10.73 10.55 12.06
N GLU A 450 9.59 10.62 12.69
CA GLU A 450 9.22 9.88 13.91
C GLU A 450 9.09 8.37 13.67
N TRP A 451 8.79 7.94 12.45
CA TRP A 451 8.67 6.53 12.05
C TRP A 451 10.00 5.90 11.58
N VAL A 452 11.07 6.68 11.53
CA VAL A 452 12.37 6.25 10.98
C VAL A 452 12.97 5.04 11.69
N PHE A 453 12.56 4.79 12.95
CA PHE A 453 13.01 3.63 13.71
C PHE A 453 12.63 2.30 13.02
N LEU A 454 11.43 2.20 12.45
CA LEU A 454 10.93 0.95 11.86
C LEU A 454 11.80 0.45 10.70
N PRO A 455 12.12 1.26 9.67
CA PRO A 455 13.03 0.81 8.62
C PRO A 455 14.49 0.65 9.09
N LEU A 456 14.97 1.46 10.04
CA LEU A 456 16.30 1.26 10.61
C LEU A 456 16.42 -0.08 11.34
N ASN A 457 15.44 -0.45 12.17
CA ASN A 457 15.38 -1.74 12.85
C ASN A 457 15.35 -2.89 11.82
N GLY A 458 14.49 -2.80 10.82
CA GLY A 458 14.38 -3.83 9.77
C GLY A 458 15.68 -4.02 8.97
N ILE A 459 16.40 -2.95 8.63
CA ILE A 459 17.71 -3.04 7.97
C ILE A 459 18.75 -3.67 8.91
N ALA A 460 18.80 -3.23 10.17
CA ALA A 460 19.73 -3.77 11.17
C ALA A 460 19.51 -5.27 11.37
N HIS A 461 18.26 -5.69 11.55
CA HIS A 461 17.89 -7.09 11.65
C HIS A 461 18.32 -7.90 10.43
N ALA A 462 17.99 -7.43 9.24
CA ALA A 462 18.38 -8.09 7.98
C ALA A 462 19.91 -8.21 7.84
N LEU A 463 20.69 -7.29 8.41
CA LEU A 463 22.16 -7.35 8.41
C LEU A 463 22.73 -8.23 9.53
N GLY A 464 21.90 -8.81 10.41
CA GLY A 464 22.35 -9.57 11.58
C GLY A 464 23.05 -8.69 12.63
N MET A 465 22.76 -7.39 12.62
CA MET A 465 23.19 -6.49 13.69
C MET A 465 22.33 -6.83 14.92
N GLY A 466 22.96 -7.00 16.07
CA GLY A 466 22.24 -7.37 17.29
C GLY A 466 21.10 -6.38 17.64
N PRO A 467 20.25 -6.73 18.63
CA PRO A 467 19.09 -5.92 18.99
C PRO A 467 19.48 -4.47 19.26
N ALA A 468 18.60 -3.54 18.93
CA ALA A 468 18.79 -2.14 19.26
C ALA A 468 19.03 -2.01 20.78
N SER A 469 19.97 -1.16 21.22
CA SER A 469 20.33 -1.08 22.63
C SER A 469 19.11 -0.67 23.49
N PRO A 470 19.00 -1.13 24.77
CA PRO A 470 17.89 -0.82 25.67
C PRO A 470 17.60 0.67 25.85
N GLU A 471 18.62 1.53 25.67
CA GLU A 471 18.49 3.00 25.73
C GLU A 471 17.72 3.57 24.52
N LEU A 472 17.81 2.89 23.37
CA LEU A 472 17.03 3.21 22.16
C LEU A 472 15.53 2.96 22.34
N SER A 473 15.18 2.01 23.19
CA SER A 473 13.86 1.44 23.33
C SER A 473 12.84 2.35 24.04
N ALA A 474 13.25 2.99 25.12
CA ALA A 474 12.33 3.81 25.93
C ALA A 474 12.03 5.18 25.31
N SER A 475 12.85 5.68 24.39
CA SER A 475 12.70 6.99 23.77
C SER A 475 12.13 6.91 22.35
N ALA A 476 12.49 5.90 21.55
CA ALA A 476 11.85 5.63 20.26
C ALA A 476 10.36 5.31 20.45
N ALA A 477 10.03 4.65 21.56
CA ALA A 477 8.67 4.35 21.97
C ALA A 477 7.82 5.61 22.20
N ARG A 478 8.39 6.71 22.68
CA ARG A 478 7.63 7.95 23.03
C ARG A 478 7.29 8.84 21.84
N GLY A 479 7.75 8.54 20.64
CA GLY A 479 7.66 9.42 19.47
C GLY A 479 6.72 8.96 18.36
N LEU A 480 6.20 7.72 18.37
CA LEU A 480 5.22 7.31 17.37
C LEU A 480 3.86 7.94 17.71
N PRO A 481 3.26 8.73 16.78
CA PRO A 481 1.92 9.24 16.97
C PRO A 481 0.92 8.07 17.03
N ASP A 482 -0.16 8.26 17.82
CA ASP A 482 -1.30 7.36 17.80
C ASP A 482 -1.83 7.30 16.36
N HIS A 483 -2.21 6.09 15.94
CA HIS A 483 -2.79 5.84 14.62
C HIS A 483 -4.18 6.48 14.55
N ASP A 484 -4.26 7.72 14.01
CA ASP A 484 -5.50 8.36 13.56
C ASP A 484 -5.71 8.20 12.05
#